data_67e89f11cec9f6d877e11242c6bfaa7d
#
_entry.id   67e89f11cec9f6d877e11242c6bfaa7d
#
_cell.length_a   1.000
_cell.length_b   1.000
_cell.length_c   1.000
_cell.angle_alpha   90.00
_cell.angle_beta   90.00
_cell.angle_gamma   90.00
#
_symmetry.space_group_name_H-M   'P 1'
#
loop_
_entity.id
_entity.type
_entity.pdbx_description
1 polymer ?
#
loop_
_entity_poly.entity_id
_entity_poly.type
_entity_poly.pdbx_seq_one_letter_code
_entity_poly.pdbx_strand_id
1 'polypeptide(L)'
;MAKNEFDITSLTPEQRDARLALDVERLLRFGRKHKLIKDLDILVARNTLLDLLALAAPSEAKPPKEDPETPAALLDEMVELAAQKELFDGAVNQYRINFETRLMGALMPRESEVCKKFRKLYVKQGAKAATDWFYQLCVDTNYIRTAQIAKNIQWNTATPYGELEITINLTKPEKDPKTIALERLQPKSGYPACMLCKENIGYAGRINFPARQTHRIVPITLAGEQFYLQYSPYAYFHEHCIMLHEQHKPMEMNKQTLAEIFDFVGQFPHYTCGSNADLPIVGGSILSHSHFQGGRYVFPMQKADIAVPMTDIRYQIGRAHV
;
A
#
# COMPACT_ATOMS: atom_id res chain seq x y z
N MET A 1 -25.45 18.00 -16.22
CA MET A 1 -26.12 18.20 -14.93
C MET A 1 -25.07 18.69 -13.97
N ALA A 2 -25.20 19.92 -13.45
CA ALA A 2 -24.24 20.53 -12.55
C ALA A 2 -24.14 19.70 -11.25
N LYS A 3 -22.95 19.20 -10.94
CA LYS A 3 -22.65 18.77 -9.58
C LYS A 3 -22.74 20.03 -8.72
N ASN A 4 -23.75 20.11 -7.85
CA ASN A 4 -23.67 21.01 -6.71
C ASN A 4 -22.47 20.55 -5.89
N GLU A 5 -21.29 21.11 -6.13
CA GLU A 5 -20.18 21.07 -5.20
C GLU A 5 -20.65 21.84 -3.96
N PHE A 6 -21.04 21.08 -2.95
CA PHE A 6 -21.36 21.63 -1.65
C PHE A 6 -20.05 22.24 -1.12
N ASP A 7 -20.02 23.55 -0.98
CA ASP A 7 -18.83 24.25 -0.48
C ASP A 7 -18.64 23.90 1.01
N ILE A 8 -17.77 22.92 1.27
CA ILE A 8 -17.44 22.48 2.63
C ILE A 8 -16.65 23.52 3.43
N THR A 9 -16.21 24.61 2.80
CA THR A 9 -15.43 25.66 3.47
C THR A 9 -16.31 26.64 4.25
N SER A 10 -17.62 26.66 3.99
CA SER A 10 -18.59 27.61 4.57
C SER A 10 -19.48 27.01 5.69
N LEU A 11 -19.21 25.77 6.13
CA LEU A 11 -20.01 25.08 7.13
C LEU A 11 -19.81 25.65 8.54
N THR A 12 -20.94 25.80 9.28
CA THR A 12 -20.84 26.06 10.73
C THR A 12 -20.25 24.84 11.46
N PRO A 13 -19.75 24.99 12.70
CA PRO A 13 -19.27 23.86 13.50
C PRO A 13 -20.28 22.72 13.61
N GLU A 14 -21.57 23.01 13.84
CA GLU A 14 -22.66 22.04 13.97
C GLU A 14 -22.94 21.33 12.65
N GLN A 15 -22.93 22.06 11.53
CA GLN A 15 -23.11 21.50 10.19
C GLN A 15 -21.94 20.57 9.82
N ARG A 16 -20.72 20.95 10.19
CA ARG A 16 -19.51 20.15 10.00
C ARG A 16 -19.57 18.84 10.77
N ASP A 17 -19.97 18.89 12.05
CA ASP A 17 -20.11 17.70 12.89
C ASP A 17 -21.21 16.78 12.38
N ALA A 18 -22.35 17.32 11.97
CA ALA A 18 -23.41 16.54 11.36
C ALA A 18 -22.98 15.88 10.03
N ARG A 19 -22.17 16.57 9.22
CA ARG A 19 -21.61 16.03 7.98
C ARG A 19 -20.63 14.91 8.26
N LEU A 20 -19.68 15.12 9.17
CA LEU A 20 -18.72 14.09 9.59
C LEU A 20 -19.42 12.86 10.17
N ALA A 21 -20.46 13.04 11.00
CA ALA A 21 -21.23 11.92 11.53
C ALA A 21 -21.92 11.12 10.42
N LEU A 22 -22.44 11.78 9.39
CA LEU A 22 -23.00 11.12 8.20
C LEU A 22 -21.92 10.38 7.41
N ASP A 23 -20.73 10.96 7.26
CA ASP A 23 -19.62 10.35 6.55
C ASP A 23 -19.07 9.12 7.28
N VAL A 24 -19.13 9.09 8.62
CA VAL A 24 -18.87 7.87 9.41
C VAL A 24 -19.81 6.74 8.97
N GLU A 25 -21.11 6.99 8.86
CA GLU A 25 -22.08 5.98 8.43
C GLU A 25 -21.86 5.55 6.96
N ARG A 26 -21.44 6.47 6.08
CA ARG A 26 -21.06 6.15 4.69
C ARG A 26 -19.82 5.26 4.66
N LEU A 27 -18.79 5.56 5.47
CA LEU A 27 -17.57 4.78 5.54
C LEU A 27 -17.81 3.38 6.13
N LEU A 28 -18.64 3.26 7.16
CA LEU A 28 -19.05 1.96 7.73
C LEU A 28 -19.80 1.11 6.71
N ARG A 29 -20.71 1.71 5.94
CA ARG A 29 -21.44 1.00 4.87
C ARG A 29 -20.48 0.53 3.77
N PHE A 30 -19.51 1.37 3.37
CA PHE A 30 -18.42 0.98 2.46
C PHE A 30 -17.64 -0.22 3.02
N GLY A 31 -17.22 -0.17 4.27
CA GLY A 31 -16.48 -1.26 4.93
C GLY A 31 -17.26 -2.58 4.97
N ARG A 32 -18.57 -2.54 5.19
CA ARG A 32 -19.42 -3.74 5.12
C ARG A 32 -19.53 -4.29 3.69
N LYS A 33 -19.81 -3.45 2.72
CA LYS A 33 -19.94 -3.81 1.30
C LYS A 33 -18.69 -4.52 0.78
N HIS A 34 -17.50 -3.99 1.13
CA HIS A 34 -16.20 -4.53 0.76
C HIS A 34 -15.71 -5.63 1.71
N LYS A 35 -16.52 -6.03 2.69
CA LYS A 35 -16.20 -7.12 3.65
C LYS A 35 -14.92 -6.86 4.45
N LEU A 36 -14.65 -5.60 4.76
CA LEU A 36 -13.55 -5.18 5.63
C LEU A 36 -13.92 -5.43 7.10
N ILE A 37 -15.16 -5.13 7.47
CA ILE A 37 -15.73 -5.35 8.81
C ILE A 37 -16.97 -6.24 8.72
N LYS A 38 -17.25 -6.96 9.80
CA LYS A 38 -18.45 -7.78 9.98
C LYS A 38 -19.52 -6.99 10.74
N ASP A 39 -20.77 -7.48 10.71
CA ASP A 39 -21.89 -6.80 11.39
C ASP A 39 -21.63 -6.59 12.89
N LEU A 40 -21.00 -7.54 13.57
CA LEU A 40 -20.65 -7.44 14.98
C LEU A 40 -19.56 -6.40 15.28
N ASP A 41 -18.74 -6.04 14.28
CA ASP A 41 -17.63 -5.11 14.45
C ASP A 41 -18.05 -3.65 14.20
N ILE A 42 -19.26 -3.41 13.66
CA ILE A 42 -19.74 -2.07 13.27
C ILE A 42 -19.74 -1.10 14.47
N LEU A 43 -20.20 -1.55 15.64
CA LEU A 43 -20.25 -0.67 16.82
C LEU A 43 -18.86 -0.24 17.27
N VAL A 44 -17.91 -1.17 17.27
CA VAL A 44 -16.51 -0.86 17.62
C VAL A 44 -15.92 0.11 16.62
N ALA A 45 -16.09 -0.15 15.31
CA ALA A 45 -15.58 0.74 14.26
C ALA A 45 -16.22 2.13 14.32
N ARG A 46 -17.55 2.21 14.53
CA ARG A 46 -18.27 3.47 14.69
C ARG A 46 -17.71 4.27 15.86
N ASN A 47 -17.65 3.68 17.04
CA ASN A 47 -17.18 4.37 18.23
C ASN A 47 -15.73 4.83 18.09
N THR A 48 -14.89 4.02 17.43
CA THR A 48 -13.50 4.43 17.10
C THR A 48 -13.47 5.64 16.16
N LEU A 49 -14.32 5.67 15.13
CA LEU A 49 -14.39 6.82 14.21
C LEU A 49 -14.96 8.07 14.88
N LEU A 50 -15.98 7.92 15.72
CA LEU A 50 -16.52 9.05 16.50
C LEU A 50 -15.46 9.65 17.42
N ASP A 51 -14.69 8.82 18.13
CA ASP A 51 -13.58 9.26 18.96
C ASP A 51 -12.51 10.00 18.16
N LEU A 52 -12.05 9.41 17.04
CA LEU A 52 -11.06 10.03 16.16
C LEU A 52 -11.47 11.39 15.62
N LEU A 53 -12.77 11.59 15.38
CA LEU A 53 -13.36 12.81 14.81
C LEU A 53 -13.90 13.76 15.88
N ALA A 54 -13.72 13.43 17.16
CA ALA A 54 -14.26 14.18 18.30
C ALA A 54 -15.75 14.49 18.12
N LEU A 55 -16.55 13.47 17.80
CA LEU A 55 -17.99 13.55 17.62
C LEU A 55 -18.72 12.96 18.83
N ALA A 56 -19.76 13.66 19.32
CA ALA A 56 -20.51 13.26 20.50
C ALA A 56 -21.49 12.09 20.22
N ALA A 57 -22.00 11.96 19.00
CA ALA A 57 -23.01 10.97 18.64
C ALA A 57 -22.93 10.58 17.13
N PRO A 58 -23.44 9.40 16.75
CA PRO A 58 -23.61 9.03 15.35
C PRO A 58 -24.69 9.87 14.66
N SER A 59 -24.69 9.87 13.33
CA SER A 59 -25.74 10.52 12.54
C SER A 59 -27.09 9.82 12.69
N GLU A 60 -28.14 10.61 12.91
CA GLU A 60 -29.54 10.14 12.80
C GLU A 60 -30.02 10.04 11.33
N ALA A 61 -29.36 10.77 10.44
CA ALA A 61 -29.67 10.77 9.03
C ALA A 61 -29.19 9.49 8.35
N LYS A 62 -30.00 8.92 7.46
CA LYS A 62 -29.58 7.77 6.65
C LYS A 62 -28.61 8.23 5.56
N PRO A 63 -27.48 7.54 5.39
CA PRO A 63 -26.55 7.87 4.33
C PRO A 63 -27.20 7.69 2.94
N PRO A 64 -26.78 8.46 1.93
CA PRO A 64 -27.22 8.32 0.55
C PRO A 64 -27.10 6.88 0.06
N LYS A 65 -27.96 6.45 -0.89
CA LYS A 65 -27.92 5.07 -1.41
C LYS A 65 -26.70 4.78 -2.27
N GLU A 66 -26.11 5.79 -2.85
CA GLU A 66 -24.93 5.67 -3.71
C GLU A 66 -23.68 5.44 -2.85
N ASP A 67 -22.99 4.35 -3.16
CA ASP A 67 -21.70 4.03 -2.54
C ASP A 67 -20.57 4.36 -3.51
N PRO A 68 -19.49 5.00 -3.06
CA PRO A 68 -18.31 5.19 -3.89
C PRO A 68 -17.65 3.82 -4.19
N GLU A 69 -17.05 3.68 -5.37
CA GLU A 69 -16.28 2.49 -5.73
C GLU A 69 -14.99 2.37 -4.89
N THR A 70 -14.42 3.53 -4.52
CA THR A 70 -13.24 3.61 -3.66
C THR A 70 -13.50 4.57 -2.50
N PRO A 71 -12.85 4.42 -1.35
CA PRO A 71 -13.06 5.30 -0.21
C PRO A 71 -12.39 6.67 -0.35
N ALA A 72 -11.57 6.90 -1.38
CA ALA A 72 -10.65 8.05 -1.49
C ALA A 72 -11.38 9.40 -1.33
N ALA A 73 -12.42 9.66 -2.14
CA ALA A 73 -13.13 10.94 -2.09
C ALA A 73 -13.82 11.19 -0.75
N LEU A 74 -14.37 10.14 -0.13
CA LEU A 74 -14.99 10.21 1.19
C LEU A 74 -13.94 10.50 2.28
N LEU A 75 -12.79 9.85 2.21
CA LEU A 75 -11.68 10.09 3.14
C LEU A 75 -11.10 11.49 2.97
N ASP A 76 -10.95 11.98 1.73
CA ASP A 76 -10.49 13.35 1.45
C ASP A 76 -11.43 14.38 2.09
N GLU A 77 -12.75 14.20 1.96
CA GLU A 77 -13.76 15.06 2.62
C GLU A 77 -13.66 15.01 4.14
N MET A 78 -13.60 13.80 4.73
CA MET A 78 -13.49 13.63 6.18
C MET A 78 -12.20 14.25 6.74
N VAL A 79 -11.08 14.11 6.04
CA VAL A 79 -9.78 14.70 6.42
C VAL A 79 -9.83 16.22 6.37
N GLU A 80 -10.46 16.80 5.34
CA GLU A 80 -10.62 18.26 5.22
C GLU A 80 -11.47 18.82 6.36
N LEU A 81 -12.62 18.22 6.64
CA LEU A 81 -13.49 18.62 7.73
C LEU A 81 -12.83 18.45 9.12
N ALA A 82 -12.03 17.39 9.30
CA ALA A 82 -11.26 17.16 10.52
C ALA A 82 -10.15 18.23 10.72
N ALA A 83 -9.50 18.64 9.62
CA ALA A 83 -8.53 19.74 9.65
C ALA A 83 -9.19 21.08 10.04
N GLN A 84 -10.39 21.35 9.53
CA GLN A 84 -11.18 22.53 9.91
C GLN A 84 -11.66 22.49 11.38
N LYS A 85 -11.75 21.29 11.98
CA LYS A 85 -11.95 21.11 13.43
C LYS A 85 -10.66 21.23 14.24
N GLU A 86 -9.53 21.50 13.59
CA GLU A 86 -8.22 21.59 14.24
C GLU A 86 -7.78 20.30 14.97
N LEU A 87 -8.27 19.12 14.52
CA LEU A 87 -7.87 17.84 15.09
C LEU A 87 -6.40 17.49 14.79
N PHE A 88 -5.82 18.14 13.81
CA PHE A 88 -4.40 18.13 13.46
C PHE A 88 -4.06 19.36 12.62
N ASP A 89 -2.76 19.66 12.46
CA ASP A 89 -2.33 20.75 11.56
C ASP A 89 -2.56 20.36 10.08
N GLY A 90 -3.67 20.83 9.54
CA GLY A 90 -4.09 20.59 8.16
C GLY A 90 -3.17 21.18 7.08
N ALA A 91 -2.25 22.08 7.45
CA ALA A 91 -1.26 22.64 6.52
C ALA A 91 -0.07 21.69 6.29
N VAL A 92 0.05 20.61 7.07
CA VAL A 92 1.11 19.60 6.96
C VAL A 92 0.56 18.36 6.28
N ASN A 93 0.97 18.12 5.05
CA ASN A 93 0.46 17.00 4.24
C ASN A 93 0.66 15.63 4.92
N GLN A 94 1.78 15.42 5.62
CA GLN A 94 2.03 14.15 6.31
C GLN A 94 1.00 13.88 7.42
N TYR A 95 0.52 14.91 8.11
CA TYR A 95 -0.53 14.73 9.14
C TYR A 95 -1.88 14.39 8.50
N ARG A 96 -2.20 14.98 7.33
CA ARG A 96 -3.41 14.60 6.56
C ARG A 96 -3.36 13.13 6.17
N ILE A 97 -2.25 12.66 5.62
CA ILE A 97 -2.04 11.25 5.24
C ILE A 97 -2.14 10.32 6.45
N ASN A 98 -1.53 10.71 7.57
CA ASN A 98 -1.58 9.90 8.78
C ASN A 98 -3.01 9.83 9.34
N PHE A 99 -3.75 10.92 9.33
CA PHE A 99 -5.13 10.97 9.82
C PHE A 99 -6.06 10.13 8.93
N GLU A 100 -5.97 10.25 7.62
CA GLU A 100 -6.68 9.42 6.65
C GLU A 100 -6.46 7.92 6.91
N THR A 101 -5.19 7.54 7.10
CA THR A 101 -4.81 6.15 7.38
C THR A 101 -5.38 5.66 8.72
N ARG A 102 -5.50 6.54 9.73
CA ARG A 102 -6.16 6.22 11.01
C ARG A 102 -7.66 5.98 10.85
N LEU A 103 -8.36 6.82 10.08
CA LEU A 103 -9.79 6.62 9.79
C LEU A 103 -10.03 5.26 9.15
N MET A 104 -9.29 4.97 8.10
CA MET A 104 -9.39 3.69 7.39
C MET A 104 -8.96 2.50 8.26
N GLY A 105 -8.00 2.75 9.16
CA GLY A 105 -7.51 1.77 10.14
C GLY A 105 -8.60 1.22 11.06
N ALA A 106 -9.65 2.00 11.36
CA ALA A 106 -10.80 1.57 12.15
C ALA A 106 -11.63 0.45 11.50
N LEU A 107 -11.51 0.30 10.17
CA LEU A 107 -12.23 -0.73 9.41
C LEU A 107 -11.34 -1.92 9.02
N MET A 108 -10.07 -1.91 9.42
CA MET A 108 -9.15 -2.96 9.02
C MET A 108 -9.42 -4.28 9.72
N PRO A 109 -9.51 -5.40 8.98
CA PRO A 109 -9.48 -6.72 9.59
C PRO A 109 -8.15 -6.93 10.33
N ARG A 110 -8.18 -7.73 11.40
CA ARG A 110 -6.96 -8.07 12.13
C ARG A 110 -6.01 -8.88 11.25
N GLU A 111 -4.70 -8.74 11.49
CA GLU A 111 -3.65 -9.45 10.75
C GLU A 111 -3.91 -10.98 10.71
N SER A 112 -4.29 -11.56 11.83
CA SER A 112 -4.61 -12.99 11.93
C SER A 112 -5.77 -13.43 11.03
N GLU A 113 -6.77 -12.57 10.81
CA GLU A 113 -7.90 -12.83 9.90
C GLU A 113 -7.45 -12.74 8.44
N VAL A 114 -6.62 -11.76 8.11
CA VAL A 114 -6.04 -11.59 6.78
C VAL A 114 -5.19 -12.81 6.40
N CYS A 115 -4.25 -13.20 7.27
CA CYS A 115 -3.40 -14.37 7.05
C CYS A 115 -4.21 -15.67 6.93
N LYS A 116 -5.21 -15.88 7.81
CA LYS A 116 -6.10 -17.05 7.74
C LYS A 116 -6.89 -17.10 6.42
N LYS A 117 -7.41 -15.97 5.96
CA LYS A 117 -8.19 -15.91 4.72
C LYS A 117 -7.31 -16.10 3.51
N PHE A 118 -6.12 -15.47 3.47
CA PHE A 118 -5.14 -15.67 2.40
C PHE A 118 -4.77 -17.16 2.27
N ARG A 119 -4.36 -17.78 3.38
CA ARG A 119 -4.01 -19.21 3.39
C ARG A 119 -5.17 -20.11 2.93
N LYS A 120 -6.40 -19.81 3.39
CA LYS A 120 -7.59 -20.56 2.95
C LYS A 120 -7.82 -20.46 1.45
N LEU A 121 -7.67 -19.28 0.86
CA LEU A 121 -7.82 -19.08 -0.58
C LEU A 121 -6.70 -19.76 -1.33
N TYR A 122 -5.45 -19.61 -0.88
CA TYR A 122 -4.28 -20.25 -1.47
C TYR A 122 -4.46 -21.78 -1.58
N VAL A 123 -4.84 -22.42 -0.47
CA VAL A 123 -5.02 -23.89 -0.44
C VAL A 123 -6.23 -24.35 -1.26
N LYS A 124 -7.33 -23.60 -1.27
CA LYS A 124 -8.59 -24.03 -1.90
C LYS A 124 -8.73 -23.64 -3.37
N GLN A 125 -8.14 -22.53 -3.78
CA GLN A 125 -8.37 -21.89 -5.08
C GLN A 125 -7.07 -21.52 -5.80
N GLY A 126 -5.92 -21.75 -5.16
CA GLY A 126 -4.59 -21.47 -5.70
C GLY A 126 -4.06 -20.07 -5.41
N ALA A 127 -2.80 -19.88 -5.77
CA ALA A 127 -2.03 -18.67 -5.50
C ALA A 127 -2.68 -17.42 -6.07
N LYS A 128 -3.16 -17.47 -7.32
CA LYS A 128 -3.79 -16.32 -7.99
C LYS A 128 -5.01 -15.81 -7.25
N ALA A 129 -5.90 -16.69 -6.79
CA ALA A 129 -7.10 -16.28 -6.05
C ALA A 129 -6.76 -15.65 -4.70
N ALA A 130 -5.69 -16.11 -4.05
CA ALA A 130 -5.22 -15.55 -2.78
C ALA A 130 -4.61 -14.15 -2.98
N THR A 131 -3.78 -13.97 -4.01
CA THR A 131 -3.16 -12.67 -4.31
C THR A 131 -4.17 -11.66 -4.85
N ASP A 132 -5.10 -12.06 -5.73
CA ASP A 132 -6.18 -11.19 -6.24
C ASP A 132 -7.01 -10.64 -5.07
N TRP A 133 -7.40 -11.50 -4.10
CA TRP A 133 -8.11 -11.05 -2.92
C TRP A 133 -7.28 -10.12 -2.04
N PHE A 134 -5.99 -10.43 -1.82
CA PHE A 134 -5.14 -9.62 -0.96
C PHE A 134 -4.81 -8.27 -1.58
N TYR A 135 -4.63 -8.21 -2.90
CA TYR A 135 -4.48 -6.96 -3.64
C TYR A 135 -5.76 -6.11 -3.53
N GLN A 136 -6.93 -6.72 -3.74
CA GLN A 136 -8.22 -6.01 -3.62
C GLN A 136 -8.43 -5.47 -2.20
N LEU A 137 -8.06 -6.22 -1.14
CA LEU A 137 -8.06 -5.71 0.22
C LEU A 137 -7.22 -4.44 0.37
N CYS A 138 -6.03 -4.40 -0.23
CA CYS A 138 -5.14 -3.23 -0.18
C CYS A 138 -5.72 -2.04 -0.97
N VAL A 139 -6.46 -2.29 -2.04
CA VAL A 139 -7.20 -1.26 -2.80
C VAL A 139 -8.38 -0.73 -1.98
N ASP A 140 -9.23 -1.62 -1.46
CA ASP A 140 -10.44 -1.26 -0.70
C ASP A 140 -10.11 -0.48 0.59
N THR A 141 -8.92 -0.69 1.14
CA THR A 141 -8.46 0.01 2.35
C THR A 141 -7.66 1.27 2.06
N ASN A 142 -7.64 1.73 0.81
CA ASN A 142 -6.84 2.89 0.37
C ASN A 142 -5.34 2.78 0.72
N TYR A 143 -4.84 1.57 1.02
CA TYR A 143 -3.41 1.33 1.15
C TYR A 143 -2.72 1.50 -0.20
N ILE A 144 -3.31 0.92 -1.27
CA ILE A 144 -2.96 1.23 -2.65
C ILE A 144 -3.89 2.35 -3.11
N ARG A 145 -3.34 3.53 -3.27
CA ARG A 145 -4.06 4.77 -3.58
C ARG A 145 -4.37 4.86 -5.07
N THR A 146 -5.32 4.07 -5.55
CA THR A 146 -5.67 3.99 -6.99
C THR A 146 -6.05 5.34 -7.58
N ALA A 147 -6.75 6.21 -6.85
CA ALA A 147 -7.09 7.56 -7.28
C ALA A 147 -5.85 8.45 -7.51
N GLN A 148 -4.78 8.24 -6.75
CA GLN A 148 -3.52 8.95 -6.96
C GLN A 148 -2.73 8.30 -8.11
N ILE A 149 -2.68 6.97 -8.17
CA ILE A 149 -2.02 6.20 -9.23
C ILE A 149 -2.61 6.58 -10.60
N ALA A 150 -3.92 6.78 -10.70
CA ALA A 150 -4.58 7.21 -11.94
C ALA A 150 -4.12 8.58 -12.46
N LYS A 151 -3.42 9.39 -11.64
CA LYS A 151 -2.82 10.65 -12.05
C LYS A 151 -1.43 10.48 -12.67
N ASN A 152 -0.81 9.29 -12.56
CA ASN A 152 0.48 9.00 -13.18
C ASN A 152 0.36 9.17 -14.70
N ILE A 153 1.40 9.74 -15.30
CA ILE A 153 1.49 9.91 -16.75
C ILE A 153 2.37 8.79 -17.28
N GLN A 154 1.84 8.03 -18.24
CA GLN A 154 2.54 6.88 -18.81
C GLN A 154 2.42 6.90 -20.34
N TRP A 155 3.52 6.61 -21.04
CA TRP A 155 3.55 6.45 -22.47
C TRP A 155 4.68 5.52 -22.90
N ASN A 156 4.56 4.97 -24.10
CA ASN A 156 5.59 4.16 -24.71
C ASN A 156 6.35 4.99 -25.77
N THR A 157 7.65 4.74 -25.88
CA THR A 157 8.49 5.33 -26.89
C THR A 157 9.32 4.27 -27.62
N ALA A 158 9.33 4.32 -28.95
CA ALA A 158 10.16 3.41 -29.75
C ALA A 158 11.63 3.86 -29.72
N THR A 159 12.53 2.91 -29.55
CA THR A 159 13.98 3.12 -29.58
C THR A 159 14.64 2.05 -30.44
N PRO A 160 15.93 2.24 -30.85
CA PRO A 160 16.68 1.19 -31.54
C PRO A 160 16.80 -0.14 -30.75
N TYR A 161 16.54 -0.10 -29.45
CA TYR A 161 16.61 -1.27 -28.55
C TYR A 161 15.23 -1.87 -28.23
N GLY A 162 14.18 -1.44 -28.91
CA GLY A 162 12.81 -1.82 -28.66
C GLY A 162 11.97 -0.69 -28.04
N GLU A 163 10.76 -1.03 -27.64
CA GLU A 163 9.81 -0.11 -27.01
C GLU A 163 10.13 0.09 -25.52
N LEU A 164 10.28 1.32 -25.08
CA LEU A 164 10.46 1.69 -23.68
C LEU A 164 9.18 2.28 -23.13
N GLU A 165 8.79 1.83 -21.94
CA GLU A 165 7.71 2.39 -21.15
C GLU A 165 8.26 3.50 -20.25
N ILE A 166 7.70 4.71 -20.40
CA ILE A 166 8.07 5.89 -19.60
C ILE A 166 6.92 6.22 -18.66
N THR A 167 7.23 6.39 -17.39
CA THR A 167 6.25 6.75 -16.36
C THR A 167 6.72 7.95 -15.55
N ILE A 168 5.87 8.99 -15.45
CA ILE A 168 6.00 10.03 -14.45
C ILE A 168 5.14 9.61 -13.26
N ASN A 169 5.79 9.16 -12.20
CA ASN A 169 5.11 8.65 -11.01
C ASN A 169 4.78 9.80 -10.04
N LEU A 170 3.51 10.20 -10.03
CA LEU A 170 2.98 11.25 -9.15
C LEU A 170 2.47 10.69 -7.79
N THR A 171 2.53 9.38 -7.59
CA THR A 171 2.09 8.76 -6.33
C THR A 171 3.14 8.82 -5.22
N LYS A 172 4.42 9.00 -5.59
CA LYS A 172 5.49 9.21 -4.61
C LYS A 172 5.34 10.63 -4.06
N PRO A 173 4.96 10.80 -2.79
CA PRO A 173 4.74 12.13 -2.23
C PRO A 173 6.07 12.89 -2.22
N GLU A 174 6.11 14.03 -2.90
CA GLU A 174 7.15 15.02 -2.66
C GLU A 174 6.94 15.62 -1.28
N LYS A 175 8.00 15.69 -0.49
CA LYS A 175 7.92 16.30 0.85
C LYS A 175 7.85 17.81 0.72
N ASP A 176 6.82 18.41 1.28
CA ASP A 176 6.72 19.85 1.37
C ASP A 176 7.77 20.44 2.35
N PRO A 177 8.16 21.73 2.21
CA PRO A 177 9.17 22.35 3.04
C PRO A 177 8.84 22.33 4.55
N LYS A 178 7.56 22.41 4.95
CA LYS A 178 7.13 22.34 6.36
C LYS A 178 7.38 20.95 6.92
N THR A 179 7.00 19.91 6.19
CA THR A 179 7.27 18.52 6.55
C THR A 179 8.77 18.30 6.74
N ILE A 180 9.63 18.77 5.82
CA ILE A 180 11.08 18.64 5.93
C ILE A 180 11.62 19.34 7.18
N ALA A 181 11.14 20.55 7.48
CA ALA A 181 11.55 21.30 8.67
C ALA A 181 11.17 20.58 9.96
N LEU A 182 9.95 20.07 10.05
CA LEU A 182 9.45 19.32 11.21
C LEU A 182 10.18 17.98 11.40
N GLU A 183 10.50 17.28 10.30
CA GLU A 183 11.27 16.02 10.34
C GLU A 183 12.65 16.20 10.97
N ARG A 184 13.33 17.31 10.67
CA ARG A 184 14.66 17.63 11.22
C ARG A 184 14.66 17.82 12.74
N LEU A 185 13.53 18.23 13.31
CA LEU A 185 13.35 18.43 14.73
C LEU A 185 13.00 17.14 15.49
N GLN A 186 12.68 16.05 14.78
CA GLN A 186 12.27 14.81 15.41
C GLN A 186 13.46 14.01 15.93
N PRO A 187 13.33 13.40 17.12
CA PRO A 187 14.32 12.47 17.60
C PRO A 187 14.43 11.25 16.67
N LYS A 188 15.62 10.71 16.52
CA LYS A 188 15.82 9.45 15.81
C LYS A 188 15.13 8.33 16.60
N SER A 189 14.23 7.60 15.96
CA SER A 189 13.56 6.44 16.53
C SER A 189 14.01 5.19 15.79
N GLY A 190 14.34 4.15 16.53
CA GLY A 190 14.68 2.83 15.98
C GLY A 190 13.46 1.92 15.75
N TYR A 191 12.22 2.43 15.93
CA TYR A 191 11.01 1.63 15.78
C TYR A 191 9.96 2.34 14.88
N PRO A 192 9.47 1.63 13.83
CA PRO A 192 10.06 0.43 13.24
C PRO A 192 11.49 0.70 12.73
N ALA A 193 12.33 -0.33 12.66
CA ALA A 193 13.74 -0.14 12.29
C ALA A 193 13.91 0.30 10.83
N CYS A 194 13.04 -0.17 9.91
CA CYS A 194 12.98 0.30 8.53
C CYS A 194 11.57 0.13 7.94
N MET A 195 11.36 0.61 6.71
CA MET A 195 10.07 0.56 6.00
C MET A 195 9.59 -0.86 5.67
N LEU A 196 10.49 -1.86 5.72
CA LEU A 196 10.20 -3.25 5.38
C LEU A 196 10.06 -4.14 6.62
N CYS A 197 10.27 -3.62 7.83
CA CYS A 197 10.10 -4.43 9.04
C CYS A 197 8.64 -4.79 9.28
N LYS A 198 8.37 -6.00 9.75
CA LYS A 198 7.00 -6.47 10.09
C LYS A 198 6.32 -5.62 11.16
N GLU A 199 7.09 -4.92 11.99
CA GLU A 199 6.64 -3.94 13.00
C GLU A 199 5.90 -2.74 12.39
N ASN A 200 5.93 -2.59 11.07
CA ASN A 200 5.11 -1.60 10.36
C ASN A 200 3.60 -1.91 10.40
N ILE A 201 3.20 -3.17 10.63
CA ILE A 201 1.77 -3.55 10.64
C ILE A 201 1.03 -2.73 11.70
N GLY A 202 0.05 -1.94 11.28
CA GLY A 202 -0.76 -1.14 12.19
C GLY A 202 -0.04 0.06 12.81
N TYR A 203 1.19 0.38 12.40
CA TYR A 203 1.96 1.49 12.97
C TYR A 203 1.27 2.83 12.68
N ALA A 204 1.13 3.66 13.74
CA ALA A 204 0.39 4.93 13.64
C ALA A 204 1.06 5.99 12.75
N GLY A 205 2.35 5.84 12.50
CA GLY A 205 3.12 6.85 11.79
C GLY A 205 3.54 8.03 12.67
N ARG A 206 4.38 8.87 12.12
CA ARG A 206 4.83 10.14 12.67
C ARG A 206 5.28 11.03 11.52
N ILE A 207 5.68 12.26 11.80
CA ILE A 207 6.04 13.22 10.74
C ILE A 207 7.13 12.71 9.79
N ASN A 208 8.10 11.95 10.31
CA ASN A 208 9.24 11.41 9.55
C ASN A 208 9.12 9.91 9.25
N PHE A 209 7.95 9.30 9.45
CA PHE A 209 7.72 7.89 9.16
C PHE A 209 6.23 7.66 8.85
N PRO A 210 5.88 7.04 7.73
CA PRO A 210 4.49 6.95 7.28
C PRO A 210 3.62 6.10 8.21
N ALA A 211 2.35 6.48 8.30
CA ALA A 211 1.32 5.67 8.92
C ALA A 211 1.07 4.38 8.15
N ARG A 212 0.81 3.30 8.88
CA ARG A 212 0.68 1.93 8.37
C ARG A 212 -0.51 1.17 8.97
N GLN A 213 -1.53 1.86 9.46
CA GLN A 213 -2.71 1.19 10.04
C GLN A 213 -3.45 0.33 9.01
N THR A 214 -3.41 0.70 7.73
CA THR A 214 -4.00 -0.07 6.63
C THR A 214 -3.03 -1.10 6.02
N HIS A 215 -1.77 -1.14 6.47
CA HIS A 215 -0.79 -2.10 6.00
C HIS A 215 -1.03 -3.49 6.59
N ARG A 216 -0.97 -4.51 5.74
CA ARG A 216 -1.03 -5.94 6.09
C ARG A 216 0.03 -6.71 5.30
N ILE A 217 0.50 -7.81 5.88
CA ILE A 217 1.46 -8.71 5.25
C ILE A 217 0.96 -10.15 5.41
N VAL A 218 1.40 -11.05 4.56
CA VAL A 218 1.06 -12.48 4.70
C VAL A 218 2.32 -13.33 4.74
N PRO A 219 2.42 -14.31 5.65
CA PRO A 219 3.60 -15.14 5.76
C PRO A 219 3.70 -16.10 4.57
N ILE A 220 4.90 -16.22 4.02
CA ILE A 220 5.28 -17.17 2.96
C ILE A 220 6.63 -17.79 3.32
N THR A 221 6.89 -18.99 2.87
CA THR A 221 8.19 -19.66 3.04
C THR A 221 8.87 -19.73 1.69
N LEU A 222 10.13 -19.27 1.58
CA LEU A 222 10.91 -19.31 0.36
C LEU A 222 12.22 -20.07 0.63
N ALA A 223 12.43 -21.16 -0.09
CA ALA A 223 13.61 -22.04 0.04
C ALA A 223 13.96 -22.39 1.51
N GLY A 224 12.93 -22.59 2.34
CA GLY A 224 13.04 -22.94 3.75
C GLY A 224 13.10 -21.77 4.73
N GLU A 225 13.28 -20.53 4.24
CA GLU A 225 13.33 -19.31 5.07
C GLU A 225 11.96 -18.64 5.18
N GLN A 226 11.73 -17.95 6.30
CA GLN A 226 10.48 -17.22 6.55
C GLN A 226 10.55 -15.83 5.91
N PHE A 227 9.60 -15.56 5.03
CA PHE A 227 9.35 -14.26 4.41
C PHE A 227 7.91 -13.81 4.64
N TYR A 228 7.65 -12.55 4.32
CA TYR A 228 6.31 -12.00 4.24
C TYR A 228 6.08 -11.34 2.90
N LEU A 229 4.92 -11.55 2.31
CA LEU A 229 4.46 -10.86 1.12
C LEU A 229 3.64 -9.64 1.52
N GLN A 230 3.97 -8.49 0.96
CA GLN A 230 3.18 -7.24 1.03
C GLN A 230 3.04 -6.62 -0.35
N TYR A 231 2.01 -5.82 -0.56
CA TYR A 231 1.98 -4.91 -1.71
C TYR A 231 2.67 -3.58 -1.37
N SER A 232 3.22 -2.95 -2.40
CA SER A 232 3.77 -1.60 -2.28
C SER A 232 2.66 -0.57 -2.56
N PRO A 233 2.55 0.49 -1.75
CA PRO A 233 1.63 1.58 -2.05
C PRO A 233 2.08 2.42 -3.25
N TYR A 234 3.32 2.23 -3.70
CA TYR A 234 3.90 2.88 -4.87
C TYR A 234 3.79 1.96 -6.08
N ALA A 235 3.00 2.35 -7.07
CA ALA A 235 2.79 1.57 -8.27
C ALA A 235 3.91 1.83 -9.29
N TYR A 236 4.97 1.03 -9.23
CA TYR A 236 5.96 1.00 -10.33
C TYR A 236 5.43 0.19 -11.51
N PHE A 237 4.65 -0.85 -11.24
CA PHE A 237 3.93 -1.70 -12.19
C PHE A 237 2.75 -2.38 -11.50
N HIS A 238 1.93 -3.09 -12.26
CA HIS A 238 0.70 -3.69 -11.75
C HIS A 238 0.98 -4.74 -10.66
N GLU A 239 0.26 -4.63 -9.54
CA GLU A 239 0.40 -5.49 -8.36
C GLU A 239 1.83 -5.56 -7.81
N HIS A 240 2.56 -4.42 -7.85
CA HIS A 240 3.90 -4.35 -7.29
C HIS A 240 3.91 -4.83 -5.83
N CYS A 241 4.66 -5.89 -5.58
CA CYS A 241 4.76 -6.51 -4.26
C CYS A 241 6.23 -6.64 -3.82
N ILE A 242 6.40 -6.82 -2.52
CA ILE A 242 7.70 -6.99 -1.88
C ILE A 242 7.63 -8.24 -1.01
N MET A 243 8.59 -9.12 -1.17
CA MET A 243 8.84 -10.26 -0.29
C MET A 243 9.96 -9.84 0.67
N LEU A 244 9.63 -9.57 1.91
CA LEU A 244 10.59 -9.14 2.94
C LEU A 244 10.96 -10.32 3.84
N HIS A 245 12.23 -10.45 4.16
CA HIS A 245 12.70 -11.46 5.10
C HIS A 245 12.18 -11.18 6.52
N GLU A 246 11.89 -12.22 7.31
CA GLU A 246 11.40 -12.04 8.67
C GLU A 246 12.34 -11.25 9.57
N GLN A 247 13.64 -11.51 9.44
CA GLN A 247 14.68 -10.83 10.20
C GLN A 247 15.19 -9.61 9.45
N HIS A 248 15.46 -8.53 10.18
CA HIS A 248 16.13 -7.35 9.63
C HIS A 248 17.61 -7.66 9.44
N LYS A 249 17.93 -8.31 8.32
CA LYS A 249 19.32 -8.64 7.90
C LYS A 249 19.63 -7.98 6.56
N PRO A 250 20.89 -7.59 6.31
CA PRO A 250 21.28 -7.00 5.04
C PRO A 250 20.98 -7.92 3.85
N MET A 251 20.83 -7.31 2.68
CA MET A 251 20.76 -8.04 1.41
C MET A 251 22.13 -8.65 1.08
N GLU A 252 22.10 -9.88 0.59
CA GLU A 252 23.24 -10.58 0.00
C GLU A 252 22.79 -11.32 -1.25
N MET A 253 23.50 -11.13 -2.36
CA MET A 253 23.25 -11.86 -3.59
C MET A 253 24.11 -13.12 -3.63
N ASN A 254 23.53 -14.25 -3.29
CA ASN A 254 24.17 -15.55 -3.25
C ASN A 254 23.28 -16.67 -3.80
N LYS A 255 23.73 -17.91 -3.73
CA LYS A 255 22.99 -19.06 -4.23
C LYS A 255 21.63 -19.26 -3.52
N GLN A 256 21.55 -19.00 -2.21
CA GLN A 256 20.32 -19.10 -1.43
C GLN A 256 19.31 -18.06 -1.90
N THR A 257 19.74 -16.83 -2.13
CA THR A 257 18.91 -15.75 -2.66
C THR A 257 18.28 -16.09 -4.01
N LEU A 258 19.05 -16.71 -4.91
CA LEU A 258 18.52 -17.18 -6.18
C LEU A 258 17.48 -18.30 -5.98
N ALA A 259 17.74 -19.24 -5.05
CA ALA A 259 16.78 -20.31 -4.74
C ALA A 259 15.47 -19.73 -4.17
N GLU A 260 15.52 -18.69 -3.32
CA GLU A 260 14.34 -18.00 -2.78
C GLU A 260 13.54 -17.32 -3.89
N ILE A 261 14.18 -16.65 -4.84
CA ILE A 261 13.53 -16.01 -5.99
C ILE A 261 12.84 -17.08 -6.88
N PHE A 262 13.52 -18.18 -7.19
CA PHE A 262 12.94 -19.26 -7.99
C PHE A 262 11.77 -19.95 -7.27
N ASP A 263 11.87 -20.16 -5.97
CA ASP A 263 10.77 -20.72 -5.17
C ASP A 263 9.55 -19.79 -5.17
N PHE A 264 9.76 -18.48 -5.06
CA PHE A 264 8.66 -17.51 -5.14
C PHE A 264 7.90 -17.62 -6.48
N VAL A 265 8.58 -17.61 -7.61
CA VAL A 265 7.89 -17.71 -8.90
C VAL A 265 7.30 -19.10 -9.13
N GLY A 266 7.85 -20.14 -8.50
CA GLY A 266 7.25 -21.49 -8.46
C GLY A 266 5.91 -21.51 -7.70
N GLN A 267 5.83 -20.79 -6.56
CA GLN A 267 4.62 -20.69 -5.76
C GLN A 267 3.60 -19.71 -6.37
N PHE A 268 4.04 -18.63 -7.02
CA PHE A 268 3.22 -17.57 -7.60
C PHE A 268 3.55 -17.36 -9.10
N PRO A 269 3.23 -18.35 -9.98
CA PRO A 269 3.67 -18.34 -11.37
C PRO A 269 3.07 -17.22 -12.24
N HIS A 270 2.09 -16.49 -11.72
CA HIS A 270 1.50 -15.31 -12.38
C HIS A 270 2.25 -14.01 -12.05
N TYR A 271 3.32 -14.07 -11.22
CA TYR A 271 4.17 -12.95 -10.86
C TYR A 271 5.59 -13.13 -11.42
N THR A 272 6.23 -12.02 -11.73
CA THR A 272 7.68 -11.93 -11.85
C THR A 272 8.29 -11.61 -10.50
N CYS A 273 9.56 -11.98 -10.32
CA CYS A 273 10.34 -11.66 -9.14
C CYS A 273 11.77 -11.27 -9.52
N GLY A 274 12.32 -10.33 -8.83
CA GLY A 274 13.69 -9.89 -8.97
C GLY A 274 14.23 -9.31 -7.67
N SER A 275 15.54 -9.06 -7.64
CA SER A 275 16.24 -8.44 -6.52
C SER A 275 16.96 -7.18 -6.93
N ASN A 276 17.12 -6.23 -6.01
CA ASN A 276 18.16 -5.22 -6.16
C ASN A 276 19.54 -5.86 -6.03
N ALA A 277 20.55 -5.23 -6.64
CA ALA A 277 21.93 -5.58 -6.29
C ALA A 277 22.21 -5.18 -4.84
N ASP A 278 23.04 -5.96 -4.16
CA ASP A 278 23.45 -5.72 -2.76
C ASP A 278 24.57 -4.65 -2.63
N LEU A 279 24.99 -4.09 -3.76
CA LEU A 279 26.01 -3.04 -3.82
C LEU A 279 25.38 -1.64 -3.79
N PRO A 280 25.71 -0.78 -2.80
CA PRO A 280 25.14 0.56 -2.68
C PRO A 280 25.35 1.44 -3.92
N ILE A 281 26.47 1.26 -4.63
CA ILE A 281 26.81 2.05 -5.82
C ILE A 281 25.83 1.84 -6.98
N VAL A 282 25.09 0.73 -7.00
CA VAL A 282 24.10 0.41 -8.06
C VAL A 282 22.74 1.05 -7.78
N GLY A 283 22.57 1.72 -6.65
CA GLY A 283 21.37 2.50 -6.34
C GLY A 283 20.19 1.70 -5.76
N GLY A 284 20.42 0.49 -5.24
CA GLY A 284 19.39 -0.27 -4.53
C GLY A 284 18.88 0.44 -3.27
N SER A 285 17.56 0.40 -3.02
CA SER A 285 16.96 0.99 -1.82
C SER A 285 16.83 -0.05 -0.70
N ILE A 286 16.97 0.40 0.56
CA ILE A 286 16.76 -0.39 1.78
C ILE A 286 17.62 -1.68 1.80
N LEU A 287 18.88 -1.57 1.40
CA LEU A 287 19.83 -2.71 1.38
C LEU A 287 20.10 -3.32 2.77
N SER A 288 19.71 -2.63 3.84
CA SER A 288 19.83 -3.12 5.22
C SER A 288 18.80 -4.19 5.59
N HIS A 289 17.80 -4.43 4.75
CA HIS A 289 16.77 -5.45 4.98
C HIS A 289 16.59 -6.30 3.74
N SER A 290 16.89 -7.59 3.84
CA SER A 290 16.78 -8.54 2.73
C SER A 290 15.35 -8.61 2.21
N HIS A 291 15.18 -8.33 0.92
CA HIS A 291 13.88 -8.32 0.25
C HIS A 291 14.00 -8.53 -1.24
N PHE A 292 12.90 -8.98 -1.85
CA PHE A 292 12.72 -9.09 -3.29
C PHE A 292 11.54 -8.22 -3.73
N GLN A 293 11.51 -7.88 -5.01
CA GLN A 293 10.41 -7.15 -5.62
C GLN A 293 9.78 -8.01 -6.73
N GLY A 294 8.47 -7.98 -6.80
CA GLY A 294 7.72 -8.74 -7.78
C GLY A 294 6.39 -8.10 -8.12
N GLY A 295 5.62 -8.77 -8.97
CA GLY A 295 4.29 -8.34 -9.33
C GLY A 295 3.81 -8.93 -10.66
N ARG A 296 2.60 -8.57 -11.05
CA ARG A 296 1.99 -9.03 -12.31
C ARG A 296 2.39 -8.10 -13.46
N TYR A 297 3.62 -8.27 -13.90
CA TYR A 297 4.20 -7.46 -14.97
C TYR A 297 5.10 -8.31 -15.87
N VAL A 298 5.06 -8.06 -17.16
CA VAL A 298 5.94 -8.71 -18.15
C VAL A 298 6.94 -7.66 -18.64
N PHE A 299 8.17 -7.82 -18.22
CA PHE A 299 9.25 -6.89 -18.61
C PHE A 299 9.55 -6.96 -20.11
N PRO A 300 10.00 -5.87 -20.74
CA PRO A 300 10.41 -5.86 -22.14
C PRO A 300 11.41 -6.97 -22.49
N MET A 301 12.34 -7.26 -21.59
CA MET A 301 13.32 -8.35 -21.76
C MET A 301 12.66 -9.75 -21.88
N GLN A 302 11.52 -9.97 -21.20
CA GLN A 302 10.78 -11.24 -21.30
C GLN A 302 10.01 -11.38 -22.62
N LYS A 303 9.76 -10.25 -23.30
CA LYS A 303 9.09 -10.19 -24.61
C LYS A 303 10.07 -10.21 -25.77
N ALA A 304 11.36 -9.95 -25.50
CA ALA A 304 12.39 -9.89 -26.53
C ALA A 304 12.67 -11.29 -27.12
N ASP A 305 12.96 -11.32 -28.42
CA ASP A 305 13.38 -12.53 -29.10
C ASP A 305 14.70 -13.07 -28.54
N ILE A 306 14.85 -14.39 -28.54
CA ILE A 306 16.10 -15.03 -28.14
C ILE A 306 17.14 -14.78 -29.22
N ALA A 307 18.05 -13.85 -28.99
CA ALA A 307 19.08 -13.47 -29.97
C ALA A 307 20.11 -14.58 -30.20
N VAL A 308 20.44 -15.38 -29.17
CA VAL A 308 21.37 -16.49 -29.25
C VAL A 308 20.88 -17.62 -28.34
N PRO A 309 20.54 -18.80 -28.90
CA PRO A 309 20.19 -19.96 -28.08
C PRO A 309 21.41 -20.43 -27.28
N MET A 310 21.21 -20.69 -25.99
CA MET A 310 22.26 -21.26 -25.14
C MET A 310 22.44 -22.75 -25.49
N THR A 311 23.52 -23.04 -26.18
CA THR A 311 23.88 -24.43 -26.54
C THR A 311 24.77 -25.12 -25.52
N ASP A 312 25.49 -24.36 -24.66
CA ASP A 312 26.32 -24.90 -23.58
C ASP A 312 26.22 -24.02 -22.32
N ILE A 313 25.47 -24.50 -21.32
CA ILE A 313 25.21 -23.80 -20.06
C ILE A 313 26.49 -23.61 -19.24
N ARG A 314 27.53 -24.40 -19.43
CA ARG A 314 28.78 -24.35 -18.63
C ARG A 314 29.56 -23.06 -18.77
N TYR A 315 29.38 -22.30 -19.84
CA TYR A 315 30.16 -21.08 -20.15
C TYR A 315 29.38 -19.76 -20.08
N GLN A 316 28.13 -19.79 -19.60
CA GLN A 316 27.27 -18.60 -19.60
C GLN A 316 26.94 -18.05 -18.21
N ILE A 317 27.57 -18.59 -17.17
CA ILE A 317 27.51 -18.01 -15.83
C ILE A 317 28.36 -16.75 -15.84
N GLY A 318 27.72 -15.58 -15.86
CA GLY A 318 28.42 -14.29 -15.73
C GLY A 318 28.12 -13.21 -16.77
N ARG A 319 27.17 -13.41 -17.69
CA ARG A 319 26.62 -12.26 -18.43
C ARG A 319 25.56 -11.58 -17.58
N ALA A 320 26.02 -10.63 -16.77
CA ALA A 320 25.14 -9.61 -16.25
C ALA A 320 24.58 -8.82 -17.43
N HIS A 321 23.26 -8.71 -17.54
CA HIS A 321 22.65 -7.75 -18.44
C HIS A 321 22.86 -6.37 -17.83
N VAL A 322 23.66 -5.56 -18.47
CA VAL A 322 23.80 -4.13 -18.21
C VAL A 322 22.62 -3.43 -18.88
#